data_6c768d6dd9e27a45d9317a5e92d5f7d8
#
_entry.id   6c768d6dd9e27a45d9317a5e92d5f7d8
#
_cell.length_a   1.000
_cell.length_b   1.000
_cell.length_c   1.000
_cell.angle_alpha   90.00
_cell.angle_beta   90.00
_cell.angle_gamma   90.00
#
_symmetry.space_group_name_H-M   'P 1'
#
loop_
_entity.id
_entity.type
_entity.pdbx_description
1 polymer ?
#
loop_
_entity_poly.entity_id
_entity_poly.type
_entity_poly.pdbx_seq_one_letter_code
_entity_poly.pdbx_strand_id
1 'polypeptide(L)'
;MATRLQIRQLGFVTDIRETRLQRLLAEAIVALDIAEAELETAGRILIQRRHDAANAKIDFARKPESEMIRIWRDVCFQRLSAAETADEMARLECDDAKARLIKARNDVLRIKERGDRITDLGKVLRRAEAREKEARVEDENPGGRANILMLEGSE
;
A
#
# COMPACT_ATOMS: atom_id res chain seq x y z
N MET A 1 0.77 30.82 -14.82
CA MET A 1 0.35 30.51 -13.44
C MET A 1 -0.88 29.61 -13.45
N ALA A 2 -0.97 28.64 -12.57
CA ALA A 2 -2.16 27.82 -12.44
C ALA A 2 -3.33 28.65 -11.88
N THR A 3 -4.50 28.53 -12.48
CA THR A 3 -5.69 29.22 -12.01
C THR A 3 -6.32 28.49 -10.82
N ARG A 4 -7.16 29.19 -10.04
CA ARG A 4 -7.91 28.60 -8.92
C ARG A 4 -8.76 27.39 -9.36
N LEU A 5 -9.31 27.44 -10.57
CA LEU A 5 -10.08 26.36 -11.14
C LEU A 5 -9.21 25.14 -11.42
N GLN A 6 -8.02 25.33 -11.98
CA GLN A 6 -7.07 24.25 -12.25
C GLN A 6 -6.60 23.56 -10.95
N ILE A 7 -6.34 24.34 -9.89
CA ILE A 7 -5.95 23.78 -8.59
C ILE A 7 -7.10 22.95 -8.00
N ARG A 8 -8.34 23.39 -8.09
CA ARG A 8 -9.51 22.62 -7.67
C ARG A 8 -9.68 21.32 -8.46
N GLN A 9 -9.52 21.38 -9.77
CA GLN A 9 -9.61 20.19 -10.64
C GLN A 9 -8.49 19.18 -10.30
N LEU A 10 -7.26 19.65 -10.09
CA LEU A 10 -6.15 18.80 -9.67
C LEU A 10 -6.40 18.17 -8.29
N GLY A 11 -6.95 18.90 -7.34
CA GLY A 11 -7.36 18.38 -6.03
C GLY A 11 -8.37 17.25 -6.17
N PHE A 12 -9.44 17.47 -6.91
CA PHE A 12 -10.48 16.47 -7.14
C PHE A 12 -9.94 15.19 -7.79
N VAL A 13 -9.12 15.33 -8.84
CA VAL A 13 -8.47 14.16 -9.50
C VAL A 13 -7.55 13.42 -8.53
N THR A 14 -6.85 14.15 -7.66
CA THR A 14 -5.95 13.57 -6.67
C THR A 14 -6.73 12.79 -5.61
N ASP A 15 -7.86 13.30 -5.14
CA ASP A 15 -8.74 12.63 -4.17
C ASP A 15 -9.31 11.32 -4.73
N ILE A 16 -9.74 11.32 -5.99
CA ILE A 16 -10.22 10.10 -6.66
C ILE A 16 -9.10 9.06 -6.74
N ARG A 17 -7.89 9.48 -7.12
CA ARG A 17 -6.72 8.59 -7.21
C ARG A 17 -6.33 8.07 -5.84
N GLU A 18 -6.36 8.89 -4.81
CA GLU A 18 -6.08 8.48 -3.44
C GLU A 18 -7.06 7.41 -2.98
N THR A 19 -8.36 7.62 -3.18
CA THR A 19 -9.40 6.64 -2.83
C THR A 19 -9.18 5.30 -3.53
N ARG A 20 -8.81 5.32 -4.82
CA ARG A 20 -8.48 4.11 -5.57
C ARG A 20 -7.26 3.40 -5.01
N LEU A 21 -6.19 4.13 -4.71
CA LEU A 21 -4.96 3.56 -4.16
C LEU A 21 -5.14 3.01 -2.74
N GLN A 22 -5.97 3.65 -1.93
CA GLN A 22 -6.36 3.13 -0.60
C GLN A 22 -7.12 1.81 -0.72
N ARG A 23 -8.00 1.66 -1.71
CA ARG A 23 -8.67 0.38 -1.99
C ARG A 23 -7.68 -0.70 -2.39
N LEU A 24 -6.74 -0.40 -3.30
CA LEU A 24 -5.69 -1.34 -3.70
C LEU A 24 -4.78 -1.73 -2.53
N LEU A 25 -4.52 -0.81 -1.61
CA LEU A 25 -3.78 -1.11 -0.37
C LEU A 25 -4.55 -2.08 0.52
N ALA A 26 -5.85 -1.86 0.72
CA ALA A 26 -6.70 -2.76 1.49
C ALA A 26 -6.75 -4.17 0.87
N GLU A 27 -6.89 -4.26 -0.46
CA GLU A 27 -6.84 -5.53 -1.19
C GLU A 27 -5.48 -6.23 -1.03
N ALA A 28 -4.37 -5.49 -1.07
CA ALA A 28 -3.03 -6.04 -0.87
C ALA A 28 -2.80 -6.56 0.56
N ILE A 29 -3.38 -5.93 1.58
CA ILE A 29 -3.34 -6.41 2.97
C ILE A 29 -4.07 -7.74 3.07
N VAL A 30 -5.29 -7.84 2.54
CA VAL A 30 -6.07 -9.08 2.55
C VAL A 30 -5.36 -10.19 1.78
N ALA A 31 -4.78 -9.88 0.63
CA ALA A 31 -4.02 -10.85 -0.18
C ALA A 31 -2.79 -11.39 0.58
N LEU A 32 -2.10 -10.55 1.35
CA LEU A 32 -1.00 -11.00 2.19
C LEU A 32 -1.47 -11.92 3.31
N ASP A 33 -2.55 -11.58 4.01
CA ASP A 33 -3.10 -12.41 5.09
C ASP A 33 -3.49 -13.80 4.57
N ILE A 34 -4.09 -13.88 3.38
CA ILE A 34 -4.43 -15.14 2.72
C ILE A 34 -3.15 -15.93 2.38
N ALA A 35 -2.16 -15.30 1.76
CA ALA A 35 -0.92 -15.95 1.37
C ALA A 35 -0.12 -16.47 2.58
N GLU A 36 -0.12 -15.73 3.70
CA GLU A 36 0.51 -16.18 4.95
C GLU A 36 -0.21 -17.39 5.55
N ALA A 37 -1.54 -17.41 5.53
CA ALA A 37 -2.33 -18.56 5.99
C ALA A 37 -2.11 -19.81 5.13
N GLU A 38 -2.02 -19.64 3.80
CA GLU A 38 -1.71 -20.72 2.87
C GLU A 38 -0.29 -21.27 3.08
N LEU A 39 0.70 -20.39 3.30
CA LEU A 39 2.07 -20.77 3.61
C LEU A 39 2.14 -21.57 4.92
N GLU A 40 1.45 -21.13 5.97
CA GLU A 40 1.40 -21.84 7.24
C GLU A 40 0.78 -23.25 7.06
N THR A 41 -0.28 -23.36 6.26
CA THR A 41 -0.95 -24.63 5.96
C THR A 41 -0.02 -25.55 5.17
N ALA A 42 0.63 -25.05 4.13
CA ALA A 42 1.59 -25.81 3.33
C ALA A 42 2.77 -26.31 4.19
N GLY A 43 3.27 -25.48 5.09
CA GLY A 43 4.34 -25.85 6.02
C GLY A 43 3.94 -26.95 6.97
N ARG A 44 2.72 -26.91 7.52
CA ARG A 44 2.18 -27.98 8.39
C ARG A 44 2.04 -29.30 7.63
N ILE A 45 1.54 -29.27 6.41
CA ILE A 45 1.43 -30.45 5.55
C ILE A 45 2.81 -31.01 5.24
N LEU A 46 3.78 -30.15 4.91
CA LEU A 46 5.15 -30.58 4.62
C LEU A 46 5.78 -31.32 5.81
N ILE A 47 5.63 -30.80 7.02
CA ILE A 47 6.14 -31.45 8.26
C ILE A 47 5.51 -32.83 8.41
N GLN A 48 4.19 -32.96 8.23
CA GLN A 48 3.49 -34.24 8.32
C GLN A 48 3.98 -35.22 7.25
N ARG A 49 4.17 -34.78 6.01
CA ARG A 49 4.66 -35.64 4.91
C ARG A 49 6.10 -36.10 5.11
N ARG A 50 6.96 -35.26 5.70
CA ARG A 50 8.32 -35.65 6.09
C ARG A 50 8.31 -36.76 7.15
N HIS A 51 7.42 -36.63 8.13
CA HIS A 51 7.23 -37.66 9.16
C HIS A 51 6.71 -38.98 8.56
N ASP A 52 5.70 -38.92 7.68
CA ASP A 52 5.14 -40.10 7.01
C ASP A 52 6.22 -40.82 6.15
N ALA A 53 7.00 -40.05 5.40
CA ALA A 53 8.09 -40.59 4.57
C ALA A 53 9.20 -41.24 5.39
N ALA A 54 9.57 -40.61 6.53
CA ALA A 54 10.56 -41.18 7.45
C ALA A 54 10.09 -42.53 8.04
N ASN A 55 8.82 -42.61 8.47
CA ASN A 55 8.24 -43.83 9.00
C ASN A 55 8.15 -44.92 7.92
N ALA A 56 7.71 -44.57 6.73
CA ALA A 56 7.63 -45.52 5.59
C ALA A 56 9.02 -46.08 5.21
N LYS A 57 10.09 -45.28 5.34
CA LYS A 57 11.46 -45.70 5.14
C LYS A 57 11.91 -46.70 6.21
N ILE A 58 11.55 -46.46 7.47
CA ILE A 58 11.84 -47.40 8.58
C ILE A 58 11.11 -48.71 8.38
N ASP A 59 9.83 -48.68 8.04
CA ASP A 59 9.03 -49.87 7.82
C ASP A 59 9.57 -50.72 6.65
N PHE A 60 10.00 -50.07 5.57
CA PHE A 60 10.63 -50.74 4.44
C PHE A 60 11.97 -51.37 4.83
N ALA A 61 12.77 -50.72 5.67
CA ALA A 61 14.02 -51.34 6.16
C ALA A 61 13.77 -52.58 7.01
N ARG A 62 12.63 -52.66 7.70
CA ARG A 62 12.27 -53.82 8.54
C ARG A 62 11.73 -55.01 7.73
N LYS A 63 10.99 -54.74 6.64
CA LYS A 63 10.36 -55.78 5.81
C LYS A 63 10.49 -55.43 4.30
N PRO A 64 11.73 -55.51 3.76
CA PRO A 64 11.99 -55.10 2.37
C PRO A 64 11.35 -55.99 1.32
N GLU A 65 10.99 -57.23 1.68
CA GLU A 65 10.30 -58.17 0.82
C GLU A 65 8.80 -57.91 0.65
N SER A 66 8.22 -57.09 1.49
CA SER A 66 6.79 -56.74 1.41
C SER A 66 6.52 -55.77 0.28
N GLU A 67 5.79 -56.22 -0.75
CA GLU A 67 5.39 -55.36 -1.86
C GLU A 67 4.48 -54.22 -1.41
N MET A 68 3.60 -54.45 -0.45
CA MET A 68 2.69 -53.42 0.09
C MET A 68 3.48 -52.29 0.79
N ILE A 69 4.50 -52.65 1.57
CA ILE A 69 5.34 -51.66 2.25
C ILE A 69 6.16 -50.83 1.25
N ARG A 70 6.64 -51.49 0.17
CA ARG A 70 7.35 -50.77 -0.91
C ARG A 70 6.45 -49.78 -1.61
N ILE A 71 5.24 -50.19 -2.00
CA ILE A 71 4.23 -49.31 -2.62
C ILE A 71 3.92 -48.12 -1.66
N TRP A 72 3.69 -48.39 -0.39
CA TRP A 72 3.40 -47.36 0.60
C TRP A 72 4.53 -46.37 0.74
N ARG A 73 5.79 -46.81 0.81
CA ARG A 73 6.96 -45.97 0.81
C ARG A 73 6.97 -45.04 -0.42
N ASP A 74 6.75 -45.56 -1.60
CA ASP A 74 6.81 -44.81 -2.85
C ASP A 74 5.68 -43.75 -2.89
N VAL A 75 4.49 -44.09 -2.41
CA VAL A 75 3.37 -43.11 -2.25
C VAL A 75 3.76 -42.00 -1.24
N CYS A 76 4.38 -42.33 -0.11
CA CYS A 76 4.80 -41.32 0.87
C CYS A 76 5.86 -40.39 0.30
N PHE A 77 6.82 -40.88 -0.48
CA PHE A 77 7.81 -40.03 -1.16
C PHE A 77 7.20 -39.16 -2.25
N GLN A 78 6.25 -39.65 -3.03
CA GLN A 78 5.52 -38.80 -4.00
C GLN A 78 4.73 -37.69 -3.30
N ARG A 79 4.05 -38.01 -2.20
CA ARG A 79 3.33 -37.00 -1.38
C ARG A 79 4.26 -35.98 -0.76
N LEU A 80 5.44 -36.39 -0.32
CA LEU A 80 6.46 -35.49 0.20
C LEU A 80 6.94 -34.53 -0.89
N SER A 81 7.28 -35.03 -2.07
CA SER A 81 7.72 -34.20 -3.19
C SER A 81 6.63 -33.18 -3.60
N ALA A 82 5.37 -33.59 -3.65
CA ALA A 82 4.26 -32.69 -3.92
C ALA A 82 4.11 -31.62 -2.83
N ALA A 83 4.29 -31.98 -1.56
CA ALA A 83 4.22 -31.03 -0.44
C ALA A 83 5.39 -30.04 -0.44
N GLU A 84 6.59 -30.46 -0.82
CA GLU A 84 7.75 -29.58 -0.99
C GLU A 84 7.52 -28.54 -2.08
N THR A 85 6.98 -28.97 -3.22
CA THR A 85 6.60 -28.04 -4.30
C THR A 85 5.51 -27.07 -3.86
N ALA A 86 4.49 -27.54 -3.15
CA ALA A 86 3.41 -26.70 -2.66
C ALA A 86 3.91 -25.66 -1.63
N ASP A 87 4.81 -26.02 -0.72
CA ASP A 87 5.42 -25.11 0.24
C ASP A 87 6.28 -24.03 -0.46
N GLU A 88 7.04 -24.43 -1.47
CA GLU A 88 7.85 -23.49 -2.26
C GLU A 88 6.98 -22.49 -3.02
N MET A 89 5.90 -22.96 -3.65
CA MET A 89 4.94 -22.10 -4.35
C MET A 89 4.26 -21.13 -3.38
N ALA A 90 3.84 -21.60 -2.20
CA ALA A 90 3.22 -20.76 -1.20
C ALA A 90 4.19 -19.68 -0.66
N ARG A 91 5.49 -19.98 -0.56
CA ARG A 91 6.53 -18.99 -0.21
C ARG A 91 6.66 -17.92 -1.27
N LEU A 92 6.72 -18.30 -2.54
CA LEU A 92 6.80 -17.35 -3.65
C LEU A 92 5.57 -16.43 -3.70
N GLU A 93 4.38 -16.98 -3.53
CA GLU A 93 3.14 -16.21 -3.47
C GLU A 93 3.10 -15.24 -2.28
N CYS A 94 3.60 -15.66 -1.12
CA CYS A 94 3.72 -14.80 0.05
C CYS A 94 4.72 -13.65 -0.18
N ASP A 95 5.87 -13.92 -0.80
CA ASP A 95 6.86 -12.90 -1.14
C ASP A 95 6.33 -11.90 -2.17
N ASP A 96 5.59 -12.37 -3.18
CA ASP A 96 4.90 -11.52 -4.14
C ASP A 96 3.83 -10.65 -3.48
N ALA A 97 3.05 -11.19 -2.56
CA ALA A 97 2.05 -10.44 -1.81
C ALA A 97 2.70 -9.35 -0.94
N LYS A 98 3.82 -9.63 -0.30
CA LYS A 98 4.62 -8.65 0.45
C LYS A 98 5.13 -7.52 -0.44
N ALA A 99 5.65 -7.86 -1.61
CA ALA A 99 6.14 -6.87 -2.58
C ALA A 99 5.00 -5.96 -3.08
N ARG A 100 3.82 -6.52 -3.37
CA ARG A 100 2.62 -5.75 -3.75
C ARG A 100 2.16 -4.82 -2.63
N LEU A 101 2.19 -5.26 -1.38
CA LEU A 101 1.84 -4.45 -0.22
C LEU A 101 2.78 -3.26 -0.07
N ILE A 102 4.09 -3.47 -0.18
CA ILE A 102 5.09 -2.40 -0.11
C ILE A 102 4.85 -1.37 -1.22
N LYS A 103 4.62 -1.83 -2.46
CA LYS A 103 4.30 -0.95 -3.59
C LYS A 103 3.03 -0.14 -3.33
N ALA A 104 1.95 -0.78 -2.89
CA ALA A 104 0.68 -0.12 -2.60
C ALA A 104 0.82 0.94 -1.50
N ARG A 105 1.57 0.67 -0.44
CA ARG A 105 1.89 1.65 0.61
C ARG A 105 2.65 2.86 0.07
N ASN A 106 3.66 2.63 -0.75
CA ASN A 106 4.45 3.69 -1.35
C ASN A 106 3.60 4.55 -2.29
N ASP A 107 2.71 3.95 -3.06
CA ASP A 107 1.82 4.67 -3.98
C ASP A 107 0.82 5.55 -3.21
N VAL A 108 0.28 5.07 -2.08
CA VAL A 108 -0.57 5.88 -1.19
C VAL A 108 0.20 7.05 -0.58
N LEU A 109 1.43 6.83 -0.13
CA LEU A 109 2.26 7.91 0.42
C LEU A 109 2.53 9.00 -0.62
N ARG A 110 2.92 8.60 -1.84
CA ARG A 110 3.19 9.55 -2.93
C ARG A 110 1.95 10.37 -3.32
N ILE A 111 0.77 9.77 -3.37
CA ILE A 111 -0.45 10.51 -3.71
C ILE A 111 -0.85 11.48 -2.59
N LYS A 112 -0.66 11.12 -1.32
CA LYS A 112 -0.89 12.00 -0.17
C LYS A 112 0.04 13.21 -0.21
N GLU A 113 1.34 13.00 -0.40
CA GLU A 113 2.31 14.10 -0.55
C GLU A 113 1.95 15.04 -1.71
N ARG A 114 1.45 14.48 -2.81
CA ARG A 114 0.97 15.29 -3.93
C ARG A 114 -0.28 16.10 -3.56
N GLY A 115 -1.21 15.50 -2.84
CA GLY A 115 -2.41 16.18 -2.33
C GLY A 115 -2.06 17.34 -1.41
N ASP A 116 -1.12 17.14 -0.49
CA ASP A 116 -0.63 18.16 0.42
C ASP A 116 0.00 19.36 -0.33
N ARG A 117 0.84 19.07 -1.34
CA ARG A 117 1.42 20.12 -2.20
C ARG A 117 0.35 20.93 -2.95
N ILE A 118 -0.69 20.27 -3.48
CA ILE A 118 -1.80 20.94 -4.16
C ILE A 118 -2.57 21.83 -3.17
N THR A 119 -2.81 21.33 -1.98
CA THR A 119 -3.47 22.10 -0.90
C THR A 119 -2.67 23.34 -0.52
N ASP A 120 -1.36 23.21 -0.38
CA ASP A 120 -0.48 24.32 -0.03
C ASP A 120 -0.39 25.35 -1.16
N LEU A 121 -0.33 24.93 -2.42
CA LEU A 121 -0.44 25.83 -3.57
C LEU A 121 -1.76 26.61 -3.55
N GLY A 122 -2.87 25.95 -3.18
CA GLY A 122 -4.16 26.61 -3.03
C GLY A 122 -4.18 27.66 -1.91
N LYS A 123 -3.45 27.44 -0.81
CA LYS A 123 -3.30 28.43 0.27
C LYS A 123 -2.47 29.63 -0.18
N VAL A 124 -1.36 29.38 -0.88
CA VAL A 124 -0.49 30.43 -1.42
C VAL A 124 -1.25 31.33 -2.39
N LEU A 125 -2.00 30.72 -3.32
CA LEU A 125 -2.80 31.47 -4.29
C LEU A 125 -3.86 32.36 -3.60
N ARG A 126 -4.58 31.81 -2.63
CA ARG A 126 -5.58 32.60 -1.85
C ARG A 126 -4.96 33.79 -1.13
N ARG A 127 -3.76 33.62 -0.55
CA ARG A 127 -3.04 34.72 0.10
C ARG A 127 -2.60 35.79 -0.90
N ALA A 128 -2.14 35.38 -2.08
CA ALA A 128 -1.76 36.31 -3.13
C ALA A 128 -2.97 37.10 -3.64
N GLU A 129 -4.10 36.44 -3.89
CA GLU A 129 -5.35 37.10 -4.30
C GLU A 129 -5.89 38.08 -3.23
N ALA A 130 -5.76 37.72 -1.95
CA ALA A 130 -6.15 38.61 -0.85
C ALA A 130 -5.30 39.87 -0.82
N ARG A 131 -3.97 39.76 -0.94
CA ARG A 131 -3.05 40.90 -1.00
C ARG A 131 -3.32 41.80 -2.21
N GLU A 132 -3.61 41.21 -3.36
CA GLU A 132 -3.93 41.98 -4.57
C GLU A 132 -5.25 42.75 -4.40
N LYS A 133 -6.25 42.16 -3.74
CA LYS A 133 -7.51 42.86 -3.43
C LYS A 133 -7.30 44.00 -2.44
N GLU A 134 -6.51 43.80 -1.39
CA GLU A 134 -6.14 44.82 -0.43
C GLU A 134 -5.43 46.00 -1.10
N ALA A 135 -4.44 45.71 -1.96
CA ALA A 135 -3.73 46.74 -2.71
C ALA A 135 -4.66 47.52 -3.65
N ARG A 136 -5.62 46.89 -4.34
CA ARG A 136 -6.59 47.58 -5.18
C ARG A 136 -7.53 48.51 -4.36
N VAL A 137 -7.99 48.03 -3.20
CA VAL A 137 -8.80 48.86 -2.30
C VAL A 137 -8.04 50.07 -1.76
N GLU A 138 -6.74 49.90 -1.47
CA GLU A 138 -5.87 51.03 -1.07
C GLU A 138 -5.66 52.06 -2.21
N ASP A 139 -5.51 51.55 -3.45
CA ASP A 139 -5.35 52.43 -4.62
C ASP A 139 -6.65 53.18 -4.99
N GLU A 140 -7.83 52.53 -4.77
CA GLU A 140 -9.14 53.14 -5.03
C GLU A 140 -9.55 54.16 -3.93
N ASN A 141 -8.91 54.12 -2.77
CA ASN A 141 -9.23 54.98 -1.63
C ASN A 141 -8.00 55.76 -1.12
N PRO A 142 -7.33 56.60 -1.95
CA PRO A 142 -6.12 57.33 -1.56
C PRO A 142 -6.38 58.38 -0.50
N GLY A 143 -7.65 58.76 -0.24
CA GLY A 143 -8.04 59.73 0.77
C GLY A 143 -8.07 59.24 2.22
N GLY A 144 -8.04 57.90 2.46
CA GLY A 144 -8.13 57.33 3.80
C GLY A 144 -6.91 57.61 4.67
N ARG A 145 -5.71 57.69 4.11
CA ARG A 145 -4.48 58.01 4.82
C ARG A 145 -4.27 59.53 5.04
N ALA A 146 -4.77 60.36 4.15
CA ALA A 146 -4.68 61.81 4.28
C ALA A 146 -5.53 62.36 5.45
N ASN A 147 -6.68 61.75 5.72
CA ASN A 147 -7.55 62.19 6.83
C ASN A 147 -7.02 61.81 8.23
N ILE A 148 -6.23 60.76 8.36
CA ILE A 148 -5.63 60.40 9.66
C ILE A 148 -4.46 61.36 10.04
N LEU A 149 -3.68 61.77 9.04
CA LEU A 149 -2.57 62.73 9.28
C LEU A 149 -3.05 64.19 9.53
N MET A 150 -4.26 64.57 9.09
CA MET A 150 -4.83 65.89 9.39
C MET A 150 -5.46 66.00 10.78
N LEU A 151 -5.80 64.89 11.41
CA LEU A 151 -6.37 64.89 12.77
C LEU A 151 -5.30 64.90 13.88
N GLU A 152 -4.06 64.55 13.57
CA GLU A 152 -2.94 64.60 14.53
C GLU A 152 -2.16 65.97 14.52
N GLY A 153 -2.56 66.86 13.66
CA GLY A 153 -1.90 68.16 13.49
C GLY A 153 -2.61 69.41 14.13
N SER A 154 -3.63 69.20 14.97
CA SER A 154 -4.38 70.24 15.63
C SER A 154 -4.33 70.14 17.17
N GLU A 155 -3.19 70.36 17.71
CA GLU A 155 -2.98 70.83 19.12
C GLU A 155 -1.93 71.94 19.15
#